data_c180d83e25bb4cddc2900c6fb82ffb77
#
_entry.id   c180d83e25bb4cddc2900c6fb82ffb77
#
_cell.length_a   1.000
_cell.length_b   1.000
_cell.length_c   1.000
_cell.angle_alpha   90.00
_cell.angle_beta   90.00
_cell.angle_gamma   90.00
#
_symmetry.space_group_name_H-M   'P 1'
#
loop_
_entity.id
_entity.type
_entity.pdbx_description
1 polymer ?
#
loop_
_entity_poly.entity_id
_entity_poly.type
_entity_poly.pdbx_seq_one_letter_code
_entity_poly.pdbx_strand_id
1 'polypeptide(L)'
;DLQEYKSAWKLDESVRHCNHGSFGAVPTVVQDAQKKIQDRVQLNPVKFFARHAMIEVQEARAKVATFLNQKPEQIALVRNTTEAASTTMRGFPFKAGDEAIVLDHEYGAVIYAVQRAVEAAGGTLVTVVIPRLATDEEVIAIVTASFTPRTRLFVVDHVTSATARTFPIQALSDLCREKGIAIAIDASHTPGNFDLDLDKLDADFWFGNLHK
;
A
#
# COMPACT_ATOMS: atom_id res chain seq x y z
N ASP A 1 -9.89 -23.73 13.87
CA ASP A 1 -9.79 -25.03 13.20
C ASP A 1 -9.51 -24.82 11.71
N LEU A 2 -8.48 -25.53 11.14
CA LEU A 2 -8.10 -25.41 9.73
C LEU A 2 -9.24 -25.76 8.76
N GLN A 3 -10.17 -26.63 9.20
CA GLN A 3 -11.32 -27.00 8.37
C GLN A 3 -12.34 -25.86 8.27
N GLU A 4 -12.51 -25.09 9.32
CA GLU A 4 -13.36 -23.91 9.34
C GLU A 4 -12.82 -22.83 8.38
N TYR A 5 -11.50 -22.58 8.39
CA TYR A 5 -10.87 -21.67 7.43
C TYR A 5 -11.05 -22.13 5.99
N LYS A 6 -10.89 -23.43 5.69
CA LYS A 6 -11.09 -23.94 4.32
C LYS A 6 -12.52 -23.71 3.81
N SER A 7 -13.52 -23.84 4.67
CA SER A 7 -14.94 -23.64 4.29
C SER A 7 -15.29 -22.18 3.96
N ALA A 8 -14.43 -21.22 4.36
CA ALA A 8 -14.66 -19.81 4.08
C ALA A 8 -14.47 -19.45 2.59
N TRP A 9 -13.84 -20.31 1.80
CA TRP A 9 -13.64 -20.13 0.35
C TRP A 9 -14.19 -21.33 -0.43
N LYS A 10 -14.63 -21.06 -1.67
CA LYS A 10 -14.98 -22.09 -2.66
C LYS A 10 -13.82 -22.24 -3.65
N LEU A 11 -12.73 -22.85 -3.21
CA LEU A 11 -11.55 -23.11 -4.04
C LEU A 11 -11.66 -24.47 -4.71
N ASP A 12 -10.96 -24.65 -5.83
CA ASP A 12 -10.76 -25.94 -6.48
C ASP A 12 -9.91 -26.84 -5.57
N GLU A 13 -10.51 -27.94 -5.08
CA GLU A 13 -9.86 -28.85 -4.14
C GLU A 13 -8.68 -29.64 -4.77
N SER A 14 -8.61 -29.69 -6.10
CA SER A 14 -7.51 -30.35 -6.82
C SER A 14 -6.23 -29.52 -6.84
N VAL A 15 -6.32 -28.23 -6.47
CA VAL A 15 -5.20 -27.27 -6.50
C VAL A 15 -4.94 -26.70 -5.12
N ARG A 16 -3.66 -26.62 -4.72
CA ARG A 16 -3.25 -25.81 -3.57
C ARG A 16 -3.05 -24.38 -4.00
N HIS A 17 -4.03 -23.53 -3.72
CA HIS A 17 -3.91 -22.10 -3.98
C HIS A 17 -3.11 -21.42 -2.86
N CYS A 18 -1.87 -21.01 -3.17
CA CYS A 18 -0.95 -20.43 -2.19
C CYS A 18 -0.59 -18.96 -2.48
N ASN A 19 -1.07 -18.39 -3.58
CA ASN A 19 -0.68 -17.05 -4.00
C ASN A 19 -1.87 -16.07 -3.99
N HIS A 20 -2.43 -15.86 -2.81
CA HIS A 20 -3.45 -14.81 -2.62
C HIS A 20 -2.89 -13.39 -2.82
N GLY A 21 -1.59 -13.20 -2.66
CA GLY A 21 -0.92 -11.91 -2.86
C GLY A 21 -0.95 -11.41 -4.30
N SER A 22 -0.96 -12.32 -5.30
CA SER A 22 -1.09 -11.93 -6.72
C SER A 22 -2.54 -11.99 -7.20
N PHE A 23 -3.24 -13.08 -6.91
CA PHE A 23 -4.62 -13.34 -7.35
C PHE A 23 -5.42 -13.92 -6.17
N GLY A 24 -5.87 -13.04 -5.29
CA GLY A 24 -6.58 -13.44 -4.07
C GLY A 24 -7.97 -13.98 -4.35
N ALA A 25 -8.29 -15.13 -3.75
CA ALA A 25 -9.65 -15.61 -3.71
C ALA A 25 -10.45 -14.86 -2.65
N VAL A 26 -11.68 -14.49 -2.99
CA VAL A 26 -12.57 -13.75 -2.08
C VAL A 26 -13.35 -14.73 -1.20
N PRO A 27 -13.38 -14.55 0.13
CA PRO A 27 -14.20 -15.36 1.03
C PRO A 27 -15.68 -15.31 0.66
N THR A 28 -16.41 -16.43 0.82
CA THR A 28 -17.84 -16.51 0.48
C THR A 28 -18.69 -15.47 1.18
N VAL A 29 -18.42 -15.19 2.45
CA VAL A 29 -19.13 -14.15 3.23
C VAL A 29 -18.99 -12.76 2.59
N VAL A 30 -17.82 -12.45 2.01
CA VAL A 30 -17.57 -11.17 1.32
C VAL A 30 -18.27 -11.16 -0.03
N GLN A 31 -18.25 -12.27 -0.79
CA GLN A 31 -18.99 -12.40 -2.05
C GLN A 31 -20.49 -12.20 -1.84
N ASP A 32 -21.06 -12.82 -0.80
CA ASP A 32 -22.48 -12.70 -0.46
C ASP A 32 -22.84 -11.27 -0.05
N ALA A 33 -21.98 -10.60 0.71
CA ALA A 33 -22.17 -9.19 1.06
C ALA A 33 -22.14 -8.28 -0.18
N GLN A 34 -21.18 -8.50 -1.08
CA GLN A 34 -21.09 -7.77 -2.35
C GLN A 34 -22.37 -7.96 -3.20
N LYS A 35 -22.83 -9.21 -3.32
CA LYS A 35 -24.06 -9.51 -4.07
C LYS A 35 -25.27 -8.79 -3.48
N LYS A 36 -25.44 -8.78 -2.15
CA LYS A 36 -26.53 -8.04 -1.49
C LYS A 36 -26.51 -6.54 -1.81
N ILE A 37 -25.32 -5.95 -1.86
CA ILE A 37 -25.19 -4.53 -2.23
C ILE A 37 -25.56 -4.34 -3.70
N GLN A 38 -25.09 -5.20 -4.61
CA GLN A 38 -25.44 -5.16 -6.02
C GLN A 38 -26.95 -5.27 -6.24
N ASP A 39 -27.63 -6.21 -5.56
CA ASP A 39 -29.07 -6.40 -5.65
C ASP A 39 -29.82 -5.13 -5.16
N ARG A 40 -29.37 -4.49 -4.10
CA ARG A 40 -29.92 -3.23 -3.61
C ARG A 40 -29.72 -2.07 -4.60
N VAL A 41 -28.57 -2.00 -5.25
CA VAL A 41 -28.29 -1.01 -6.31
C VAL A 41 -29.29 -1.21 -7.46
N GLN A 42 -29.50 -2.45 -7.92
CA GLN A 42 -30.40 -2.75 -9.03
C GLN A 42 -31.86 -2.49 -8.67
N LEU A 43 -32.25 -2.72 -7.43
CA LEU A 43 -33.62 -2.50 -6.97
C LEU A 43 -34.07 -1.02 -7.10
N ASN A 44 -33.19 -0.08 -6.79
CA ASN A 44 -33.46 1.35 -6.97
C ASN A 44 -32.14 2.15 -7.03
N PRO A 45 -31.50 2.25 -8.21
CA PRO A 45 -30.19 2.89 -8.38
C PRO A 45 -30.18 4.35 -7.92
N VAL A 46 -31.21 5.11 -8.27
CA VAL A 46 -31.32 6.54 -7.89
C VAL A 46 -31.35 6.69 -6.38
N LYS A 47 -32.21 5.93 -5.69
CA LYS A 47 -32.28 5.98 -4.23
C LYS A 47 -30.95 5.55 -3.61
N PHE A 48 -30.32 4.48 -4.12
CA PHE A 48 -29.05 3.99 -3.60
C PHE A 48 -27.96 5.05 -3.70
N PHE A 49 -27.67 5.54 -4.89
CA PHE A 49 -26.59 6.50 -5.10
C PHE A 49 -26.86 7.87 -4.48
N ALA A 50 -28.11 8.34 -4.52
CA ALA A 50 -28.44 9.66 -3.98
C ALA A 50 -28.58 9.69 -2.44
N ARG A 51 -28.80 8.56 -1.76
CA ARG A 51 -29.12 8.54 -0.34
C ARG A 51 -28.25 7.62 0.51
N HIS A 52 -27.72 6.53 -0.04
CA HIS A 52 -27.06 5.48 0.74
C HIS A 52 -25.57 5.34 0.46
N ALA A 53 -25.14 5.44 -0.81
CA ALA A 53 -23.78 5.10 -1.21
C ALA A 53 -22.71 5.86 -0.42
N MET A 54 -22.85 7.19 -0.28
CA MET A 54 -21.87 7.99 0.46
C MET A 54 -21.80 7.63 1.94
N ILE A 55 -22.93 7.32 2.56
CA ILE A 55 -22.99 6.92 3.97
C ILE A 55 -22.25 5.59 4.15
N GLU A 56 -22.55 4.59 3.29
CA GLU A 56 -21.94 3.25 3.37
C GLU A 56 -20.44 3.30 3.08
N VAL A 57 -19.99 4.16 2.15
CA VAL A 57 -18.55 4.38 1.90
C VAL A 57 -17.87 5.00 3.12
N GLN A 58 -18.52 5.96 3.79
CA GLN A 58 -17.97 6.56 5.01
C GLN A 58 -17.88 5.55 6.16
N GLU A 59 -18.90 4.69 6.33
CA GLU A 59 -18.88 3.60 7.31
C GLU A 59 -17.78 2.59 7.02
N ALA A 60 -17.61 2.19 5.75
CA ALA A 60 -16.52 1.29 5.34
C ALA A 60 -15.15 1.93 5.61
N ARG A 61 -14.98 3.20 5.27
CA ARG A 61 -13.75 3.97 5.54
C ARG A 61 -13.44 4.02 7.05
N ALA A 62 -14.43 4.24 7.90
CA ALA A 62 -14.27 4.26 9.34
C ALA A 62 -13.81 2.89 9.89
N LYS A 63 -14.34 1.79 9.36
CA LYS A 63 -13.92 0.43 9.74
C LYS A 63 -12.47 0.15 9.32
N VAL A 64 -12.08 0.54 8.11
CA VAL A 64 -10.69 0.42 7.64
C VAL A 64 -9.76 1.27 8.50
N ALA A 65 -10.15 2.49 8.84
CA ALA A 65 -9.37 3.36 9.72
C ALA A 65 -9.14 2.72 11.10
N THR A 66 -10.20 2.15 11.70
CA THR A 66 -10.06 1.41 12.98
C THR A 66 -9.10 0.22 12.85
N PHE A 67 -9.21 -0.56 11.77
CA PHE A 67 -8.32 -1.71 11.51
C PHE A 67 -6.84 -1.31 11.38
N LEU A 68 -6.57 -0.12 10.84
CA LEU A 68 -5.23 0.40 10.62
C LEU A 68 -4.73 1.32 11.76
N ASN A 69 -5.48 1.46 12.83
CA ASN A 69 -5.27 2.43 13.92
C ASN A 69 -5.03 3.85 13.38
N GLN A 70 -6.00 4.35 12.58
CA GLN A 70 -5.91 5.65 11.94
C GLN A 70 -7.25 6.38 11.99
N LYS A 71 -7.24 7.70 11.76
CA LYS A 71 -8.46 8.51 11.68
C LYS A 71 -9.12 8.33 10.29
N PRO A 72 -10.47 8.28 10.22
CA PRO A 72 -11.16 8.12 8.94
C PRO A 72 -10.79 9.20 7.91
N GLU A 73 -10.51 10.42 8.36
CA GLU A 73 -10.15 11.56 7.50
C GLU A 73 -8.80 11.37 6.79
N GLN A 74 -7.95 10.50 7.31
CA GLN A 74 -6.63 10.17 6.75
C GLN A 74 -6.68 8.96 5.80
N ILE A 75 -7.85 8.33 5.64
CA ILE A 75 -8.03 7.17 4.76
C ILE A 75 -8.74 7.58 3.47
N ALA A 76 -8.14 7.27 2.33
CA ALA A 76 -8.76 7.34 1.02
C ALA A 76 -8.95 5.92 0.47
N LEU A 77 -10.19 5.58 0.09
CA LEU A 77 -10.50 4.31 -0.57
C LEU A 77 -10.29 4.48 -2.08
N VAL A 78 -9.42 3.66 -2.66
CA VAL A 78 -9.10 3.61 -4.08
C VAL A 78 -9.22 2.17 -4.59
N ARG A 79 -9.14 1.95 -5.90
CA ARG A 79 -9.36 0.62 -6.46
C ARG A 79 -8.25 -0.38 -6.11
N ASN A 80 -7.01 0.07 -6.03
CA ASN A 80 -5.83 -0.73 -5.71
C ASN A 80 -4.62 0.16 -5.40
N THR A 81 -3.53 -0.47 -4.93
CA THR A 81 -2.27 0.22 -4.60
C THR A 81 -1.65 0.94 -5.79
N THR A 82 -1.74 0.42 -7.01
CA THR A 82 -1.19 1.09 -8.21
C THR A 82 -1.87 2.44 -8.45
N GLU A 83 -3.19 2.52 -8.25
CA GLU A 83 -3.92 3.80 -8.30
C GLU A 83 -3.52 4.72 -7.16
N ALA A 84 -3.39 4.18 -5.94
CA ALA A 84 -2.94 4.95 -4.78
C ALA A 84 -1.56 5.57 -5.03
N ALA A 85 -0.57 4.75 -5.40
CA ALA A 85 0.78 5.21 -5.72
C ALA A 85 0.77 6.26 -6.85
N SER A 86 0.08 5.97 -7.96
CA SER A 86 0.02 6.91 -9.09
C SER A 86 -0.63 8.25 -8.73
N THR A 87 -1.64 8.23 -7.86
CA THR A 87 -2.32 9.45 -7.42
C THR A 87 -1.44 10.24 -6.47
N THR A 88 -0.82 9.58 -5.48
CA THR A 88 0.11 10.18 -4.54
C THR A 88 1.30 10.82 -5.26
N MET A 89 1.95 10.06 -6.14
CA MET A 89 3.14 10.54 -6.85
C MET A 89 2.83 11.73 -7.77
N ARG A 90 1.69 11.74 -8.46
CA ARG A 90 1.27 12.89 -9.28
C ARG A 90 0.96 14.13 -8.45
N GLY A 91 0.51 13.96 -7.22
CA GLY A 91 0.25 15.05 -6.30
C GLY A 91 1.47 15.52 -5.51
N PHE A 92 2.57 14.78 -5.54
CA PHE A 92 3.78 15.14 -4.81
C PHE A 92 4.47 16.36 -5.45
N PRO A 93 4.86 17.40 -4.65
CA PRO A 93 5.31 18.67 -5.19
C PRO A 93 6.79 18.67 -5.60
N PHE A 94 7.17 17.77 -6.48
CA PHE A 94 8.54 17.73 -7.04
C PHE A 94 8.88 19.01 -7.80
N LYS A 95 10.16 19.37 -7.77
CA LYS A 95 10.76 20.48 -8.49
C LYS A 95 11.93 20.00 -9.35
N ALA A 96 12.35 20.81 -10.29
CA ALA A 96 13.52 20.53 -11.10
C ALA A 96 14.77 20.33 -10.22
N GLY A 97 15.49 19.24 -10.46
CA GLY A 97 16.67 18.83 -9.70
C GLY A 97 16.39 18.01 -8.46
N ASP A 98 15.14 17.82 -8.05
CA ASP A 98 14.80 16.92 -6.93
C ASP A 98 15.12 15.46 -7.27
N GLU A 99 15.36 14.68 -6.24
CA GLU A 99 15.58 13.24 -6.33
C GLU A 99 14.47 12.48 -5.58
N ALA A 100 13.95 11.43 -6.20
CA ALA A 100 13.17 10.40 -5.56
C ALA A 100 13.99 9.11 -5.49
N ILE A 101 13.96 8.43 -4.35
CA ILE A 101 14.68 7.16 -4.15
C ILE A 101 13.69 6.02 -4.05
N VAL A 102 13.99 4.92 -4.73
CA VAL A 102 13.31 3.62 -4.58
C VAL A 102 14.36 2.54 -4.35
N LEU A 103 13.94 1.41 -3.76
CA LEU A 103 14.81 0.23 -3.70
C LEU A 103 14.63 -0.63 -4.95
N ASP A 104 15.64 -1.43 -5.29
CA ASP A 104 15.58 -2.38 -6.41
C ASP A 104 14.63 -3.56 -6.17
N HIS A 105 14.14 -3.71 -4.95
CA HIS A 105 13.11 -4.67 -4.57
C HIS A 105 11.67 -4.16 -4.83
N GLU A 106 11.49 -2.87 -5.09
CA GLU A 106 10.19 -2.20 -5.22
C GLU A 106 9.39 -2.74 -6.41
N TYR A 107 8.07 -2.75 -6.26
CA TYR A 107 7.17 -3.22 -7.31
C TYR A 107 7.18 -2.30 -8.54
N GLY A 108 7.35 -2.90 -9.74
CA GLY A 108 7.59 -2.16 -10.97
C GLY A 108 6.55 -1.08 -11.30
N ALA A 109 5.26 -1.30 -10.98
CA ALA A 109 4.24 -0.28 -11.24
C ALA A 109 4.39 0.95 -10.32
N VAL A 110 4.91 0.77 -9.10
CA VAL A 110 5.22 1.87 -8.18
C VAL A 110 6.46 2.61 -8.66
N ILE A 111 7.52 1.88 -9.06
CA ILE A 111 8.72 2.48 -9.67
C ILE A 111 8.33 3.39 -10.83
N TYR A 112 7.50 2.91 -11.78
CA TYR A 112 7.05 3.73 -12.92
C TYR A 112 6.22 4.93 -12.51
N ALA A 113 5.40 4.83 -11.46
CA ALA A 113 4.63 5.97 -10.96
C ALA A 113 5.55 7.06 -10.39
N VAL A 114 6.56 6.67 -9.60
CA VAL A 114 7.57 7.59 -9.04
C VAL A 114 8.40 8.22 -10.15
N GLN A 115 8.96 7.38 -11.04
CA GLN A 115 9.78 7.81 -12.15
C GLN A 115 9.08 8.87 -13.01
N ARG A 116 7.86 8.56 -13.45
CA ARG A 116 7.07 9.48 -14.26
C ARG A 116 6.82 10.81 -13.55
N ALA A 117 6.56 10.79 -12.26
CA ALA A 117 6.26 12.01 -11.51
C ALA A 117 7.50 12.90 -11.33
N VAL A 118 8.62 12.31 -10.88
CA VAL A 118 9.85 13.07 -10.63
C VAL A 118 10.48 13.59 -11.92
N GLU A 119 10.51 12.77 -12.99
CA GLU A 119 11.06 13.18 -14.28
C GLU A 119 10.21 14.25 -14.98
N ALA A 120 8.88 14.17 -14.87
CA ALA A 120 7.97 15.21 -15.38
C ALA A 120 8.22 16.59 -14.74
N ALA A 121 8.73 16.61 -13.51
CA ALA A 121 9.12 17.83 -12.81
C ALA A 121 10.59 18.27 -13.10
N GLY A 122 11.32 17.52 -13.90
CA GLY A 122 12.75 17.77 -14.19
C GLY A 122 13.68 17.26 -13.08
N GLY A 123 13.23 16.33 -12.26
CA GLY A 123 14.03 15.64 -11.26
C GLY A 123 14.54 14.28 -11.75
N THR A 124 15.04 13.46 -10.83
CA THR A 124 15.70 12.18 -11.14
C THR A 124 15.20 11.09 -10.20
N LEU A 125 14.92 9.89 -10.74
CA LEU A 125 14.76 8.68 -9.98
C LEU A 125 16.11 8.03 -9.69
N VAL A 126 16.37 7.70 -8.43
CA VAL A 126 17.54 6.96 -7.97
C VAL A 126 17.09 5.60 -7.46
N THR A 127 17.62 4.52 -8.04
CA THR A 127 17.36 3.16 -7.56
C THR A 127 18.54 2.70 -6.70
N VAL A 128 18.26 2.35 -5.46
CA VAL A 128 19.25 1.86 -4.49
C VAL A 128 19.20 0.35 -4.43
N VAL A 129 20.33 -0.29 -4.63
CA VAL A 129 20.48 -1.75 -4.61
C VAL A 129 20.65 -2.22 -3.17
N ILE A 130 19.77 -3.11 -2.71
CA ILE A 130 19.86 -3.75 -1.41
C ILE A 130 20.23 -5.21 -1.59
N PRO A 131 21.38 -5.68 -1.04
CA PRO A 131 21.72 -7.08 -1.10
C PRO A 131 20.60 -7.95 -0.50
N ARG A 132 20.30 -9.06 -1.18
CA ARG A 132 19.16 -9.93 -0.82
C ARG A 132 19.18 -10.42 0.63
N LEU A 133 20.34 -10.59 1.22
CA LEU A 133 20.54 -11.08 2.59
C LEU A 133 21.05 -9.99 3.55
N ALA A 134 20.98 -8.71 3.14
CA ALA A 134 21.37 -7.61 4.02
C ALA A 134 20.55 -7.62 5.31
N THR A 135 21.19 -7.35 6.44
CA THR A 135 20.49 -7.16 7.72
C THR A 135 19.72 -5.81 7.73
N ASP A 136 18.87 -5.60 8.70
CA ASP A 136 18.13 -4.34 8.82
C ASP A 136 19.08 -3.16 9.03
N GLU A 137 20.17 -3.36 9.80
CA GLU A 137 21.21 -2.35 10.02
C GLU A 137 21.94 -2.01 8.72
N GLU A 138 22.26 -3.02 7.90
CA GLU A 138 22.88 -2.82 6.59
C GLU A 138 21.93 -2.08 5.62
N VAL A 139 20.64 -2.42 5.63
CA VAL A 139 19.62 -1.69 4.85
C VAL A 139 19.58 -0.21 5.25
N ILE A 140 19.50 0.08 6.54
CA ILE A 140 19.46 1.46 7.05
C ILE A 140 20.72 2.21 6.66
N ALA A 141 21.90 1.58 6.79
CA ALA A 141 23.17 2.18 6.42
C ALA A 141 23.25 2.52 4.92
N ILE A 142 22.84 1.57 4.05
CA ILE A 142 22.82 1.76 2.59
C ILE A 142 21.86 2.89 2.20
N VAL A 143 20.64 2.88 2.75
CA VAL A 143 19.64 3.92 2.49
C VAL A 143 20.14 5.28 2.97
N THR A 144 20.71 5.36 4.19
CA THR A 144 21.29 6.59 4.72
C THR A 144 22.36 7.16 3.79
N ALA A 145 23.26 6.31 3.30
CA ALA A 145 24.35 6.73 2.40
C ALA A 145 23.85 7.18 1.02
N SER A 146 22.64 6.78 0.62
CA SER A 146 22.05 7.16 -0.66
C SER A 146 21.37 8.54 -0.65
N PHE A 147 21.08 9.09 0.52
CA PHE A 147 20.41 10.39 0.65
C PHE A 147 21.36 11.54 0.30
N THR A 148 20.88 12.46 -0.52
CA THR A 148 21.56 13.69 -0.90
C THR A 148 20.77 14.93 -0.48
N PRO A 149 21.33 16.12 -0.53
CA PRO A 149 20.56 17.36 -0.31
C PRO A 149 19.39 17.58 -1.27
N ARG A 150 19.33 16.83 -2.38
CA ARG A 150 18.25 16.88 -3.38
C ARG A 150 17.15 15.83 -3.13
N THR A 151 17.40 14.85 -2.28
CA THR A 151 16.40 13.80 -1.99
C THR A 151 15.18 14.43 -1.31
N ARG A 152 14.00 14.20 -1.90
CA ARG A 152 12.71 14.70 -1.41
C ARG A 152 11.74 13.60 -1.02
N LEU A 153 11.85 12.45 -1.66
CA LEU A 153 10.96 11.32 -1.43
C LEU A 153 11.76 10.02 -1.40
N PHE A 154 11.49 9.19 -0.42
CA PHE A 154 11.91 7.79 -0.38
C PHE A 154 10.67 6.90 -0.43
N VAL A 155 10.68 5.91 -1.34
CA VAL A 155 9.59 4.93 -1.47
C VAL A 155 10.14 3.54 -1.18
N VAL A 156 9.44 2.79 -0.35
CA VAL A 156 9.89 1.48 0.12
C VAL A 156 8.73 0.52 0.32
N ASP A 157 8.89 -0.73 -0.11
CA ASP A 157 8.00 -1.81 0.29
C ASP A 157 8.06 -2.09 1.80
N HIS A 158 6.93 -2.33 2.45
CA HIS A 158 6.94 -2.98 3.76
C HIS A 158 7.26 -4.47 3.62
N VAL A 159 6.58 -5.12 2.66
CA VAL A 159 6.82 -6.51 2.29
C VAL A 159 6.95 -6.60 0.79
N THR A 160 8.12 -7.03 0.32
CA THR A 160 8.41 -7.09 -1.12
C THR A 160 7.58 -8.14 -1.85
N SER A 161 7.13 -7.81 -3.04
CA SER A 161 6.29 -8.69 -3.86
C SER A 161 7.04 -9.97 -4.30
N ALA A 162 8.27 -9.83 -4.76
CA ALA A 162 9.01 -10.93 -5.39
C ALA A 162 9.65 -11.90 -4.39
N THR A 163 10.02 -11.42 -3.19
CA THR A 163 10.85 -12.18 -2.23
C THR A 163 10.24 -12.33 -0.85
N ALA A 164 9.08 -11.70 -0.61
CA ALA A 164 8.41 -11.65 0.70
C ALA A 164 9.33 -11.17 1.84
N ARG A 165 10.33 -10.34 1.50
CA ARG A 165 11.22 -9.72 2.47
C ARG A 165 10.47 -8.58 3.16
N THR A 166 10.57 -8.49 4.47
CA THR A 166 10.16 -7.32 5.26
C THR A 166 11.30 -6.32 5.37
N PHE A 167 11.01 -5.02 5.24
CA PHE A 167 11.95 -3.96 5.53
C PHE A 167 11.65 -3.29 6.88
N PRO A 168 12.66 -2.72 7.56
CA PRO A 168 12.52 -2.07 8.87
C PRO A 168 11.87 -0.68 8.74
N ILE A 169 10.59 -0.64 8.32
CA ILE A 169 9.90 0.60 7.92
C ILE A 169 9.81 1.64 9.04
N GLN A 170 9.72 1.22 10.32
CA GLN A 170 9.72 2.18 11.42
C GLN A 170 11.05 2.94 11.49
N ALA A 171 12.17 2.22 11.47
CA ALA A 171 13.49 2.85 11.52
C ALA A 171 13.76 3.73 10.27
N LEU A 172 13.27 3.29 9.08
CA LEU A 172 13.37 4.07 7.85
C LEU A 172 12.47 5.32 7.89
N SER A 173 11.29 5.25 8.49
CA SER A 173 10.42 6.42 8.70
C SER A 173 11.08 7.42 9.64
N ASP A 174 11.64 6.95 10.75
CA ASP A 174 12.35 7.79 11.71
C ASP A 174 13.56 8.47 11.08
N LEU A 175 14.33 7.73 10.27
CA LEU A 175 15.47 8.28 9.50
C LEU A 175 15.00 9.37 8.52
N CYS A 176 13.95 9.11 7.75
CA CYS A 176 13.41 10.08 6.79
C CYS A 176 12.95 11.36 7.49
N ARG A 177 12.26 11.23 8.62
CA ARG A 177 11.82 12.37 9.44
C ARG A 177 13.03 13.18 9.96
N GLU A 178 14.07 12.51 10.45
CA GLU A 178 15.30 13.18 10.89
C GLU A 178 15.96 13.99 9.76
N LYS A 179 15.92 13.46 8.54
CA LYS A 179 16.53 14.10 7.36
C LYS A 179 15.59 15.09 6.63
N GLY A 180 14.33 15.21 7.04
CA GLY A 180 13.33 16.04 6.36
C GLY A 180 12.97 15.54 4.98
N ILE A 181 13.02 14.22 4.75
CA ILE A 181 12.68 13.53 3.51
C ILE A 181 11.30 12.89 3.70
N ALA A 182 10.39 13.09 2.75
CA ALA A 182 9.10 12.41 2.79
C ALA A 182 9.27 10.91 2.52
N ILE A 183 8.46 10.09 3.21
CA ILE A 183 8.45 8.64 3.01
C ILE A 183 7.08 8.16 2.53
N ALA A 184 7.09 7.31 1.49
CA ALA A 184 5.91 6.58 1.03
C ALA A 184 6.15 5.07 1.18
N ILE A 185 5.24 4.37 1.85
CA ILE A 185 5.37 2.95 2.14
C ILE A 185 4.39 2.17 1.27
N ASP A 186 4.93 1.30 0.39
CA ASP A 186 4.14 0.28 -0.29
C ASP A 186 3.89 -0.90 0.65
N ALA A 187 2.70 -0.94 1.18
CA ALA A 187 2.22 -1.98 2.07
C ALA A 187 1.22 -2.92 1.39
N SER A 188 1.37 -3.15 0.08
CA SER A 188 0.46 -3.98 -0.71
C SER A 188 0.23 -5.37 -0.14
N HIS A 189 1.23 -5.93 0.55
CA HIS A 189 1.19 -7.28 1.13
C HIS A 189 1.08 -7.28 2.66
N THR A 190 0.78 -6.15 3.28
CA THR A 190 0.86 -5.99 4.73
C THR A 190 -0.48 -6.17 5.46
N PRO A 191 -1.62 -5.60 5.00
CA PRO A 191 -2.89 -5.73 5.72
C PRO A 191 -3.30 -7.20 5.89
N GLY A 192 -3.61 -7.58 7.12
CA GLY A 192 -3.97 -8.95 7.47
C GLY A 192 -2.79 -9.90 7.73
N ASN A 193 -1.56 -9.54 7.33
CA ASN A 193 -0.35 -10.33 7.60
C ASN A 193 0.43 -9.82 8.81
N PHE A 194 0.25 -8.57 9.17
CA PHE A 194 0.95 -7.91 10.28
C PHE A 194 -0.03 -7.08 11.09
N ASP A 195 0.22 -6.96 12.38
CA ASP A 195 -0.41 -5.96 13.20
C ASP A 195 0.10 -4.58 12.79
N LEU A 196 -0.83 -3.69 12.43
CA LEU A 196 -0.52 -2.37 11.92
C LEU A 196 -0.96 -1.29 12.89
N ASP A 197 -0.07 -0.36 13.13
CA ASP A 197 -0.32 0.87 13.88
C ASP A 197 0.23 2.04 13.06
N LEU A 198 -0.59 2.57 12.15
CA LEU A 198 -0.15 3.64 11.26
C LEU A 198 0.00 4.98 11.98
N ASP A 199 -0.67 5.17 13.11
CA ASP A 199 -0.48 6.37 13.94
C ASP A 199 0.94 6.43 14.51
N LYS A 200 1.45 5.27 14.95
CA LYS A 200 2.81 5.14 15.46
C LYS A 200 3.86 5.21 14.35
N LEU A 201 3.56 4.67 13.18
CA LEU A 201 4.50 4.63 12.05
C LEU A 201 4.84 6.03 11.53
N ASP A 202 3.87 6.96 11.56
CA ASP A 202 4.02 8.36 11.17
C ASP A 202 4.68 8.57 9.80
N ALA A 203 4.26 7.78 8.80
CA ALA A 203 4.70 7.93 7.42
C ALA A 203 3.86 9.01 6.70
N ASP A 204 4.47 9.74 5.75
CA ASP A 204 3.76 10.75 4.96
C ASP A 204 2.69 10.12 4.06
N PHE A 205 3.02 8.97 3.47
CA PHE A 205 2.10 8.19 2.64
C PHE A 205 2.25 6.70 2.95
N TRP A 206 1.11 6.04 3.01
CA TRP A 206 1.02 4.60 3.12
C TRP A 206 -0.09 4.10 2.21
N PHE A 207 0.17 3.10 1.40
CA PHE A 207 -0.84 2.52 0.53
C PHE A 207 -0.77 1.00 0.53
N GLY A 208 -1.92 0.37 0.65
CA GLY A 208 -2.03 -1.07 0.78
C GLY A 208 -3.28 -1.63 0.11
N ASN A 209 -3.35 -2.94 0.07
CA ASN A 209 -4.50 -3.67 -0.45
C ASN A 209 -5.19 -4.45 0.68
N LEU A 210 -6.52 -4.48 0.64
CA LEU A 210 -7.33 -5.28 1.57
C LEU A 210 -7.75 -6.64 0.97
N HIS A 211 -7.32 -6.94 -0.26
CA HIS A 211 -7.72 -8.14 -1.00
C HIS A 211 -6.58 -9.16 -1.19
N LYS A 212 -5.39 -8.93 -0.65
CA LYS A 212 -4.23 -9.81 -0.73
C LYS A 212 -4.06 -10.66 0.50
#